data_14fdfb6dc008d5a240098cb1871cd643
#
_entry.id   14fdfb6dc008d5a240098cb1871cd643
#
_cell.length_a   1.000
_cell.length_b   1.000
_cell.length_c   1.000
_cell.angle_alpha   90.00
_cell.angle_beta   90.00
_cell.angle_gamma   90.00
#
_symmetry.space_group_name_H-M   'P 1'
#
loop_
_entity.id
_entity.type
_entity.pdbx_description
1 polymer ?
#
loop_
_entity_poly.entity_id
_entity_poly.type
_entity_poly.pdbx_seq_one_letter_code
_entity_poly.pdbx_strand_id
1 'polypeptide(L)'
;MSVNEKSYIILPQTTNGKTYFFASRTYRVKLDKDSVGKTKGTGKSKVVSEKIYLGTAQAIVDKFLNLPKPQKVKSKEFGLCGAMMSIIKKLGIDSIIDKHLPYTLRGIKASEFIIVSAINKASQSASKEKTGKWLETSSLARILKLEPSEFNSNNYWDMFDKIFSEAEVKLNKLILNKQPNSKLTVEELEKVIDDKIITKIELELYKAYTEIYKKKVKEIQIDGTNDVTHYQNQTRNSLAQKGRQKQGRNNKRIIGYLLACDDDGIPILHKTFCGNTHDSKIFLPVVEKLISNISELTQEKNKASLTFDKGNNSKKNIKAISKLNYVGSLPPSSLGALMEIPLKKYKLKYKEFSVLESMQTVFDAPHKIYITYNENLAKKQKYSFDLQKEKIIEKLKDCFNNHYQEENIEDRLDTILNEKIMHSSAKRYISYSLKTKKLDINEISDEIKKKSQCFGKNVIFTNKLNDNHYDIITEYKNKFEVENDFKTIKDHRLISKSPYYHWTDSKICVDSFVSTLSLFIIKIIHNIAKNANIDMGIPTLIRELKDIRESIISYDKRNACRLIEEMTDNQKILFDLFHLVDFVSY
;
A
#
# COMPACT_ATOMS: atom_id res chain seq x y z
N MET A 1 -5.22 32.30 -22.20
CA MET A 1 -5.78 33.31 -23.17
C MET A 1 -6.49 34.35 -22.36
N SER A 2 -5.99 35.60 -22.34
CA SER A 2 -6.64 36.72 -21.66
C SER A 2 -7.95 37.04 -22.38
N VAL A 3 -9.06 36.69 -21.78
CA VAL A 3 -10.37 37.16 -22.21
C VAL A 3 -10.40 38.66 -21.83
N ASN A 4 -10.30 39.53 -22.81
CA ASN A 4 -10.61 40.93 -22.61
C ASN A 4 -12.09 40.98 -22.16
N GLU A 5 -12.35 41.22 -20.90
CA GLU A 5 -13.67 41.47 -20.34
C GLU A 5 -14.25 42.75 -20.96
N LYS A 6 -14.95 42.56 -22.07
CA LYS A 6 -15.74 43.67 -22.63
C LYS A 6 -17.04 43.74 -21.83
N SER A 7 -17.24 44.85 -21.16
CA SER A 7 -18.43 45.16 -20.38
C SER A 7 -19.71 45.09 -21.21
N TYR A 8 -20.79 44.60 -20.64
CA TYR A 8 -22.12 44.71 -21.21
C TYR A 8 -22.62 46.15 -21.09
N ILE A 9 -23.35 46.61 -22.11
CA ILE A 9 -24.08 47.86 -22.11
C ILE A 9 -25.55 47.53 -21.93
N ILE A 10 -26.25 48.21 -21.03
CA ILE A 10 -27.69 48.05 -20.84
C ILE A 10 -28.42 48.95 -21.81
N LEU A 11 -29.24 48.37 -22.68
CA LEU A 11 -30.00 49.08 -23.70
C LEU A 11 -31.50 48.97 -23.40
N PRO A 12 -32.24 50.10 -23.30
CA PRO A 12 -33.68 50.09 -23.22
C PRO A 12 -34.30 49.89 -24.62
N GLN A 13 -35.40 49.15 -24.68
CA GLN A 13 -36.22 49.00 -25.88
C GLN A 13 -37.70 49.08 -25.50
N THR A 14 -38.43 50.05 -26.07
CA THR A 14 -39.86 50.22 -25.79
C THR A 14 -40.69 49.52 -26.85
N THR A 15 -41.63 48.70 -26.43
CA THR A 15 -42.56 47.98 -27.29
C THR A 15 -43.93 48.01 -26.62
N ASN A 16 -44.95 48.43 -27.37
CA ASN A 16 -46.32 48.56 -26.87
C ASN A 16 -46.46 49.39 -25.56
N GLY A 17 -45.73 50.51 -25.47
CA GLY A 17 -45.77 51.39 -24.29
C GLY A 17 -45.03 50.86 -23.05
N LYS A 18 -44.39 49.67 -23.12
CA LYS A 18 -43.60 49.11 -22.03
C LYS A 18 -42.13 49.13 -22.41
N THR A 19 -41.25 49.55 -21.47
CA THR A 19 -39.79 49.55 -21.64
C THR A 19 -39.21 48.28 -21.06
N TYR A 20 -38.45 47.58 -21.88
CA TYR A 20 -37.67 46.38 -21.55
C TYR A 20 -36.18 46.70 -21.66
N PHE A 21 -35.38 46.07 -20.83
CA PHE A 21 -33.94 46.25 -20.80
C PHE A 21 -33.24 44.99 -21.31
N PHE A 22 -32.13 45.22 -22.04
CA PHE A 22 -31.28 44.18 -22.58
C PHE A 22 -29.82 44.47 -22.24
N ALA A 23 -29.06 43.47 -21.76
CA ALA A 23 -27.61 43.56 -21.72
C ALA A 23 -27.07 43.17 -23.10
N SER A 24 -26.33 44.05 -23.72
CA SER A 24 -25.76 43.84 -25.06
C SER A 24 -24.25 43.98 -25.03
N ARG A 25 -23.56 43.11 -25.68
CA ARG A 25 -22.14 43.26 -25.99
C ARG A 25 -21.86 42.89 -27.42
N THR A 26 -20.89 43.54 -28.00
CA THR A 26 -20.45 43.26 -29.37
C THR A 26 -18.94 42.99 -29.35
N TYR A 27 -18.54 41.89 -29.90
CA TYR A 27 -17.13 41.50 -29.96
C TYR A 27 -16.78 40.89 -31.32
N ARG A 28 -15.49 40.84 -31.63
CA ARG A 28 -15.00 40.24 -32.88
C ARG A 28 -14.41 38.85 -32.58
N VAL A 29 -14.86 37.86 -33.34
CA VAL A 29 -14.32 36.48 -33.30
C VAL A 29 -13.47 36.30 -34.56
N LYS A 30 -12.25 35.76 -34.40
CA LYS A 30 -11.42 35.37 -35.54
C LYS A 30 -12.11 34.18 -36.25
N LEU A 31 -12.17 34.26 -37.58
CA LEU A 31 -12.68 33.18 -38.42
C LEU A 31 -11.56 32.16 -38.68
N ASP A 32 -11.86 30.90 -38.62
CA ASP A 32 -10.95 29.83 -39.03
C ASP A 32 -10.75 29.87 -40.56
N LYS A 33 -9.59 29.41 -41.05
CA LYS A 33 -9.20 29.44 -42.46
C LYS A 33 -10.23 28.83 -43.40
N ASP A 34 -10.99 27.85 -42.94
CA ASP A 34 -11.99 27.12 -43.73
C ASP A 34 -13.34 27.84 -43.87
N SER A 35 -13.54 28.93 -43.17
CA SER A 35 -14.78 29.70 -43.23
C SER A 35 -14.62 31.02 -44.04
N VAL A 36 -13.45 31.25 -44.60
CA VAL A 36 -13.15 32.41 -45.46
C VAL A 36 -13.73 32.17 -46.86
N GLY A 37 -14.91 32.68 -47.15
CA GLY A 37 -15.56 32.60 -48.44
C GLY A 37 -17.09 32.64 -48.41
N LYS A 38 -17.70 32.52 -47.24
CA LYS A 38 -19.16 32.50 -47.09
C LYS A 38 -19.77 33.81 -46.55
N THR A 39 -18.96 34.83 -46.23
CA THR A 39 -19.45 36.11 -45.73
C THR A 39 -18.94 37.27 -46.59
N LYS A 40 -19.85 38.18 -46.96
CA LYS A 40 -19.50 39.46 -47.64
C LYS A 40 -18.64 40.29 -46.67
N GLY A 41 -17.32 40.30 -46.84
CA GLY A 41 -16.39 41.11 -46.10
C GLY A 41 -14.98 40.54 -46.18
N THR A 42 -14.00 41.36 -46.50
CA THR A 42 -12.57 41.06 -46.67
C THR A 42 -11.81 40.86 -45.35
N GLY A 43 -12.50 40.68 -44.23
CA GLY A 43 -11.87 40.66 -42.90
C GLY A 43 -11.70 39.27 -42.33
N LYS A 44 -10.54 38.97 -41.73
CA LYS A 44 -10.20 37.76 -40.97
C LYS A 44 -10.99 37.60 -39.64
N SER A 45 -12.07 38.37 -39.42
CA SER A 45 -12.86 38.38 -38.20
C SER A 45 -14.34 38.71 -38.45
N LYS A 46 -15.23 38.08 -37.72
CA LYS A 46 -16.68 38.31 -37.71
C LYS A 46 -17.07 39.09 -36.46
N VAL A 47 -17.93 40.09 -36.61
CA VAL A 47 -18.58 40.76 -35.47
C VAL A 47 -19.73 39.91 -34.98
N VAL A 48 -19.71 39.58 -33.70
CA VAL A 48 -20.78 38.83 -33.00
C VAL A 48 -21.41 39.79 -31.99
N SER A 49 -22.74 39.87 -32.02
CA SER A 49 -23.52 40.65 -31.05
C SER A 49 -24.29 39.66 -30.18
N GLU A 50 -24.13 39.76 -28.89
CA GLU A 50 -24.85 38.99 -27.91
C GLU A 50 -25.83 39.91 -27.17
N LYS A 51 -27.09 39.50 -27.09
CA LYS A 51 -28.15 40.28 -26.46
C LYS A 51 -28.89 39.41 -25.46
N ILE A 52 -28.85 39.79 -24.19
CA ILE A 52 -29.51 39.07 -23.08
C ILE A 52 -30.72 39.90 -22.64
N TYR A 53 -31.88 39.33 -22.63
CA TYR A 53 -33.10 39.96 -22.11
C TYR A 53 -33.08 40.03 -20.59
N LEU A 54 -33.21 41.24 -20.02
CA LEU A 54 -33.20 41.47 -18.57
C LEU A 54 -34.58 41.61 -17.96
N GLY A 55 -35.57 41.99 -18.76
CA GLY A 55 -36.95 42.26 -18.31
C GLY A 55 -37.27 43.75 -18.21
N THR A 56 -38.34 44.09 -17.51
CA THR A 56 -38.70 45.48 -17.17
C THR A 56 -37.81 46.01 -16.03
N ALA A 57 -37.77 47.31 -15.80
CA ALA A 57 -37.07 47.91 -14.66
C ALA A 57 -37.51 47.27 -13.34
N GLN A 58 -38.82 47.08 -13.13
CA GLN A 58 -39.35 46.43 -11.94
C GLN A 58 -38.85 44.98 -11.82
N ALA A 59 -38.88 44.21 -12.92
CA ALA A 59 -38.40 42.83 -12.90
C ALA A 59 -36.89 42.71 -12.59
N ILE A 60 -36.12 43.71 -12.99
CA ILE A 60 -34.70 43.79 -12.64
C ILE A 60 -34.52 44.10 -11.15
N VAL A 61 -35.23 45.09 -10.65
CA VAL A 61 -35.24 45.42 -9.21
C VAL A 61 -35.71 44.26 -8.37
N ASP A 62 -36.80 43.59 -8.77
CA ASP A 62 -37.32 42.40 -8.06
C ASP A 62 -36.29 41.25 -8.03
N LYS A 63 -35.54 41.04 -9.11
CA LYS A 63 -34.44 40.06 -9.14
C LYS A 63 -33.30 40.44 -8.19
N PHE A 64 -32.95 41.70 -8.05
CA PHE A 64 -31.94 42.17 -7.12
C PHE A 64 -32.38 42.16 -5.68
N LEU A 65 -33.62 42.53 -5.39
CA LEU A 65 -34.19 42.54 -4.04
C LEU A 65 -34.50 41.13 -3.55
N ASN A 66 -34.86 40.21 -4.46
CA ASN A 66 -35.20 38.80 -4.20
C ASN A 66 -34.12 37.87 -4.72
N LEU A 67 -32.85 38.19 -4.52
CA LEU A 67 -31.75 37.25 -4.79
C LEU A 67 -32.04 35.94 -4.05
N PRO A 68 -32.09 34.81 -4.75
CA PRO A 68 -32.41 33.56 -4.12
C PRO A 68 -31.36 33.24 -3.05
N LYS A 69 -31.84 33.09 -1.80
CA LYS A 69 -30.97 32.68 -0.69
C LYS A 69 -30.62 31.21 -0.84
N PRO A 70 -29.40 30.80 -0.53
CA PRO A 70 -29.05 29.39 -0.49
C PRO A 70 -29.98 28.63 0.47
N GLN A 71 -30.68 27.61 -0.03
CA GLN A 71 -31.55 26.76 0.78
C GLN A 71 -30.78 25.58 1.38
N LYS A 72 -29.77 25.09 0.66
CA LYS A 72 -28.94 23.95 1.06
C LYS A 72 -27.54 24.08 0.53
N VAL A 73 -26.57 23.78 1.39
CA VAL A 73 -25.15 23.63 1.02
C VAL A 73 -24.71 22.23 1.36
N LYS A 74 -24.10 21.53 0.40
CA LYS A 74 -23.47 20.22 0.59
C LYS A 74 -22.02 20.33 0.20
N SER A 75 -21.13 20.06 1.14
CA SER A 75 -19.69 19.96 0.88
C SER A 75 -19.32 18.50 0.62
N LYS A 76 -18.55 18.25 -0.44
CA LYS A 76 -18.12 16.91 -0.86
C LYS A 76 -16.60 16.83 -0.93
N GLU A 77 -16.04 15.67 -0.60
CA GLU A 77 -14.65 15.37 -0.84
C GLU A 77 -14.38 15.35 -2.36
N PHE A 78 -13.41 16.13 -2.81
CA PHE A 78 -13.11 16.28 -4.24
C PHE A 78 -11.65 15.97 -4.57
N GLY A 79 -10.69 16.59 -3.87
CA GLY A 79 -9.30 16.61 -4.31
C GLY A 79 -8.63 15.24 -4.31
N LEU A 80 -8.79 14.41 -3.26
CA LEU A 80 -8.23 13.05 -3.26
C LEU A 80 -8.87 12.18 -4.35
N CYS A 81 -10.20 12.25 -4.50
CA CYS A 81 -10.89 11.53 -5.56
C CYS A 81 -10.38 11.95 -6.95
N GLY A 82 -10.23 13.26 -7.19
CA GLY A 82 -9.69 13.81 -8.44
C GLY A 82 -8.25 13.38 -8.70
N ALA A 83 -7.36 13.49 -7.69
CA ALA A 83 -5.96 13.11 -7.83
C ALA A 83 -5.81 11.61 -8.15
N MET A 84 -6.53 10.73 -7.45
CA MET A 84 -6.51 9.30 -7.76
C MET A 84 -7.09 9.02 -9.16
N MET A 85 -8.18 9.68 -9.56
CA MET A 85 -8.75 9.55 -10.90
C MET A 85 -7.82 10.07 -12.00
N SER A 86 -7.03 11.12 -11.72
CA SER A 86 -5.99 11.60 -12.66
C SER A 86 -4.95 10.51 -12.95
N ILE A 87 -4.46 9.82 -11.91
CA ILE A 87 -3.53 8.70 -12.08
C ILE A 87 -4.21 7.51 -12.80
N ILE A 88 -5.44 7.17 -12.41
CA ILE A 88 -6.21 6.08 -13.02
C ILE A 88 -6.37 6.30 -14.51
N LYS A 89 -6.77 7.49 -14.93
CA LYS A 89 -6.92 7.85 -16.35
C LYS A 89 -5.59 7.87 -17.08
N LYS A 90 -4.56 8.45 -16.46
CA LYS A 90 -3.23 8.56 -17.08
C LYS A 90 -2.60 7.21 -17.37
N LEU A 91 -2.79 6.23 -16.48
CA LEU A 91 -2.26 4.87 -16.62
C LEU A 91 -3.22 3.92 -17.36
N GLY A 92 -4.47 4.32 -17.63
CA GLY A 92 -5.49 3.44 -18.22
C GLY A 92 -5.86 2.26 -17.33
N ILE A 93 -5.88 2.48 -15.98
CA ILE A 93 -6.11 1.41 -15.01
C ILE A 93 -7.46 0.73 -15.23
N ASP A 94 -8.49 1.50 -15.50
CA ASP A 94 -9.84 1.00 -15.84
C ASP A 94 -9.81 0.07 -17.05
N SER A 95 -9.16 0.48 -18.13
CA SER A 95 -9.04 -0.29 -19.36
C SER A 95 -8.23 -1.58 -19.17
N ILE A 96 -7.16 -1.54 -18.39
CA ILE A 96 -6.36 -2.73 -18.03
C ILE A 96 -7.20 -3.70 -17.23
N ILE A 97 -7.96 -3.23 -16.24
CA ILE A 97 -8.85 -4.09 -15.45
C ILE A 97 -9.95 -4.68 -16.32
N ASP A 98 -10.64 -3.88 -17.14
CA ASP A 98 -11.73 -4.33 -18.01
C ASP A 98 -11.27 -5.37 -19.04
N LYS A 99 -10.04 -5.27 -19.55
CA LYS A 99 -9.43 -6.25 -20.44
C LYS A 99 -9.36 -7.65 -19.84
N HIS A 100 -9.04 -7.73 -18.54
CA HIS A 100 -8.89 -9.01 -17.83
C HIS A 100 -10.16 -9.45 -17.11
N LEU A 101 -11.02 -8.51 -16.73
CA LEU A 101 -12.24 -8.71 -15.98
C LEU A 101 -13.43 -8.05 -16.71
N PRO A 102 -13.86 -8.58 -17.85
CA PRO A 102 -14.94 -7.99 -18.66
C PRO A 102 -16.32 -8.26 -18.06
N TYR A 103 -16.44 -8.12 -16.74
CA TYR A 103 -17.68 -8.41 -16.02
C TYR A 103 -18.45 -7.13 -15.73
N THR A 104 -19.76 -7.23 -15.80
CA THR A 104 -20.69 -6.18 -15.39
C THR A 104 -21.73 -6.72 -14.42
N LEU A 105 -22.19 -5.85 -13.52
CA LEU A 105 -23.30 -6.11 -12.63
C LEU A 105 -24.19 -4.86 -12.62
N ARG A 106 -25.46 -5.01 -13.03
CA ARG A 106 -26.42 -3.89 -13.14
C ARG A 106 -25.89 -2.69 -13.94
N GLY A 107 -25.14 -2.98 -15.01
CA GLY A 107 -24.54 -1.96 -15.88
C GLY A 107 -23.22 -1.35 -15.36
N ILE A 108 -22.79 -1.69 -14.15
CA ILE A 108 -21.53 -1.22 -13.54
C ILE A 108 -20.44 -2.26 -13.81
N LYS A 109 -19.29 -1.80 -14.26
CA LYS A 109 -18.15 -2.67 -14.61
C LYS A 109 -17.37 -3.12 -13.38
N ALA A 110 -16.62 -4.24 -13.52
CA ALA A 110 -15.71 -4.71 -12.48
C ALA A 110 -14.64 -3.67 -12.12
N SER A 111 -14.11 -2.95 -13.12
CA SER A 111 -13.16 -1.85 -12.92
C SER A 111 -13.73 -0.76 -12.03
N GLU A 112 -14.99 -0.38 -12.20
CA GLU A 112 -15.64 0.66 -11.41
C GLU A 112 -15.81 0.24 -9.94
N PHE A 113 -16.21 -1.02 -9.68
CA PHE A 113 -16.24 -1.56 -8.31
C PHE A 113 -14.85 -1.57 -7.65
N ILE A 114 -13.82 -1.97 -8.38
CA ILE A 114 -12.44 -2.02 -7.90
C ILE A 114 -11.91 -0.61 -7.64
N ILE A 115 -12.09 0.33 -8.58
CA ILE A 115 -11.65 1.72 -8.48
C ILE A 115 -12.34 2.44 -7.32
N VAL A 116 -13.67 2.31 -7.22
CA VAL A 116 -14.44 2.88 -6.09
C VAL A 116 -13.91 2.33 -4.77
N SER A 117 -13.65 1.02 -4.69
CA SER A 117 -13.12 0.40 -3.48
C SER A 117 -11.71 0.91 -3.14
N ALA A 118 -10.82 1.05 -4.13
CA ALA A 118 -9.46 1.53 -3.92
C ALA A 118 -9.43 2.99 -3.44
N ILE A 119 -10.26 3.85 -4.04
CA ILE A 119 -10.37 5.26 -3.62
C ILE A 119 -11.04 5.36 -2.24
N ASN A 120 -12.08 4.55 -1.97
CA ASN A 120 -12.70 4.49 -0.65
C ASN A 120 -11.72 4.10 0.46
N LYS A 121 -10.85 3.10 0.21
CA LYS A 121 -9.81 2.71 1.17
C LYS A 121 -8.85 3.86 1.47
N ALA A 122 -8.43 4.62 0.47
CA ALA A 122 -7.56 5.78 0.63
C ALA A 122 -8.24 6.96 1.35
N SER A 123 -9.56 7.10 1.16
CA SER A 123 -10.33 8.21 1.71
C SER A 123 -10.83 7.91 3.13
N GLN A 124 -11.80 7.06 3.27
CA GLN A 124 -12.52 6.85 4.54
C GLN A 124 -12.49 5.40 5.02
N SER A 125 -12.07 4.46 4.17
CA SER A 125 -12.07 3.02 4.44
C SER A 125 -13.41 2.52 5.01
N ALA A 126 -14.51 2.92 4.38
CA ALA A 126 -15.84 2.49 4.77
C ALA A 126 -16.05 0.98 4.47
N SER A 127 -16.90 0.34 5.26
CA SER A 127 -17.35 -1.02 4.93
C SER A 127 -18.14 -1.03 3.62
N LYS A 128 -18.19 -2.18 2.94
CA LYS A 128 -18.93 -2.33 1.67
C LYS A 128 -20.40 -1.89 1.78
N GLU A 129 -21.02 -2.11 2.92
CA GLU A 129 -22.38 -1.64 3.22
C GLU A 129 -22.48 -0.10 3.26
N LYS A 130 -21.41 0.57 3.67
CA LYS A 130 -21.37 2.04 3.81
C LYS A 130 -20.75 2.74 2.60
N THR A 131 -20.26 2.00 1.60
CA THR A 131 -19.60 2.59 0.43
C THR A 131 -20.54 3.51 -0.34
N GLY A 132 -21.81 3.12 -0.55
CA GLY A 132 -22.81 3.97 -1.19
C GLY A 132 -22.98 5.31 -0.48
N LYS A 133 -23.11 5.30 0.86
CA LYS A 133 -23.21 6.53 1.66
C LYS A 133 -21.95 7.41 1.56
N TRP A 134 -20.78 6.80 1.55
CA TRP A 134 -19.55 7.55 1.31
C TRP A 134 -19.52 8.17 -0.09
N LEU A 135 -19.95 7.46 -1.14
CA LEU A 135 -20.05 8.00 -2.50
C LEU A 135 -20.95 9.23 -2.55
N GLU A 136 -22.04 9.28 -1.78
CA GLU A 136 -22.90 10.46 -1.67
C GLU A 136 -22.18 11.69 -1.10
N THR A 137 -21.15 11.48 -0.26
CA THR A 137 -20.37 12.53 0.38
C THR A 137 -19.09 12.89 -0.38
N SER A 138 -18.82 12.21 -1.50
CA SER A 138 -17.69 12.45 -2.38
C SER A 138 -18.14 12.91 -3.77
N SER A 139 -17.25 13.54 -4.52
CA SER A 139 -17.50 13.91 -5.92
C SER A 139 -17.29 12.73 -6.88
N LEU A 140 -16.83 11.57 -6.38
CA LEU A 140 -16.49 10.41 -7.21
C LEU A 140 -17.70 9.85 -7.99
N ALA A 141 -18.89 9.79 -7.34
CA ALA A 141 -20.11 9.32 -8.02
C ALA A 141 -20.43 10.17 -9.26
N ARG A 142 -20.23 11.48 -9.19
CA ARG A 142 -20.38 12.40 -10.33
C ARG A 142 -19.29 12.18 -11.39
N ILE A 143 -18.03 12.09 -10.96
CA ILE A 143 -16.87 11.93 -11.85
C ILE A 143 -17.02 10.65 -12.70
N LEU A 144 -17.47 9.56 -12.09
CA LEU A 144 -17.67 8.27 -12.75
C LEU A 144 -19.10 8.05 -13.27
N LYS A 145 -20.04 8.98 -13.02
CA LYS A 145 -21.48 8.89 -13.36
C LYS A 145 -22.13 7.64 -12.79
N LEU A 146 -21.85 7.34 -11.52
CA LEU A 146 -22.33 6.16 -10.82
C LEU A 146 -23.53 6.48 -9.92
N GLU A 147 -24.42 5.48 -9.77
CA GLU A 147 -25.50 5.53 -8.80
C GLU A 147 -25.02 4.98 -7.44
N PRO A 148 -24.95 5.79 -6.36
CA PRO A 148 -24.40 5.37 -5.08
C PRO A 148 -25.11 4.18 -4.43
N SER A 149 -26.42 4.01 -4.64
CA SER A 149 -27.24 2.93 -4.06
C SER A 149 -26.82 1.53 -4.56
N GLU A 150 -26.17 1.46 -5.73
CA GLU A 150 -25.69 0.21 -6.30
C GLU A 150 -24.42 -0.30 -5.60
N PHE A 151 -23.73 0.54 -4.80
CA PHE A 151 -22.50 0.16 -4.08
C PHE A 151 -22.83 -0.29 -2.64
N ASN A 152 -23.48 -1.43 -2.54
CA ASN A 152 -23.91 -2.09 -1.31
C ASN A 152 -23.24 -3.46 -1.12
N SER A 153 -23.40 -4.05 0.05
CA SER A 153 -22.73 -5.30 0.44
C SER A 153 -23.05 -6.47 -0.51
N ASN A 154 -24.28 -6.59 -0.99
CA ASN A 154 -24.71 -7.69 -1.87
C ASN A 154 -24.06 -7.57 -3.25
N ASN A 155 -24.10 -6.39 -3.86
CA ASN A 155 -23.50 -6.18 -5.17
C ASN A 155 -21.98 -6.33 -5.13
N TYR A 156 -21.32 -5.91 -4.03
CA TYR A 156 -19.90 -6.19 -3.80
C TYR A 156 -19.62 -7.68 -3.65
N TRP A 157 -20.48 -8.41 -2.95
CA TRP A 157 -20.32 -9.86 -2.80
C TRP A 157 -20.36 -10.56 -4.16
N ASP A 158 -21.39 -10.24 -4.97
CA ASP A 158 -21.59 -10.84 -6.27
C ASP A 158 -20.48 -10.46 -7.27
N MET A 159 -20.07 -9.18 -7.29
CA MET A 159 -18.99 -8.73 -8.16
C MET A 159 -17.65 -9.35 -7.75
N PHE A 160 -17.32 -9.39 -6.47
CA PHE A 160 -16.07 -10.00 -6.00
C PHE A 160 -16.02 -11.51 -6.28
N ASP A 161 -17.17 -12.18 -6.31
CA ASP A 161 -17.24 -13.59 -6.70
C ASP A 161 -17.02 -13.80 -8.20
N LYS A 162 -17.40 -12.83 -9.04
CA LYS A 162 -17.05 -12.82 -10.47
C LYS A 162 -15.56 -12.59 -10.72
N ILE A 163 -14.93 -11.73 -9.90
CA ILE A 163 -13.49 -11.45 -10.02
C ILE A 163 -12.68 -12.67 -9.58
N PHE A 164 -13.11 -13.32 -8.49
CA PHE A 164 -12.47 -14.50 -7.94
C PHE A 164 -13.54 -15.45 -7.38
N SER A 165 -13.83 -16.52 -8.13
CA SER A 165 -14.96 -17.40 -7.85
C SER A 165 -14.75 -18.26 -6.61
N GLU A 166 -15.62 -18.12 -5.61
CA GLU A 166 -15.63 -18.99 -4.43
C GLU A 166 -16.03 -20.43 -4.78
N ALA A 167 -16.92 -20.58 -5.76
CA ALA A 167 -17.34 -21.90 -6.25
C ALA A 167 -16.16 -22.66 -6.86
N GLU A 168 -15.31 -21.95 -7.62
CA GLU A 168 -14.10 -22.52 -8.21
C GLU A 168 -13.06 -22.91 -7.15
N VAL A 169 -12.88 -22.07 -6.13
CA VAL A 169 -12.02 -22.39 -4.96
C VAL A 169 -12.52 -23.65 -4.27
N LYS A 170 -13.83 -23.79 -4.05
CA LYS A 170 -14.42 -24.99 -3.42
C LYS A 170 -14.24 -26.23 -4.30
N LEU A 171 -14.48 -26.10 -5.60
CA LEU A 171 -14.30 -27.22 -6.55
C LEU A 171 -12.85 -27.68 -6.56
N ASN A 172 -11.89 -26.78 -6.65
CA ASN A 172 -10.47 -27.10 -6.62
C ASN A 172 -10.06 -27.78 -5.31
N LYS A 173 -10.60 -27.35 -4.16
CA LYS A 173 -10.40 -28.04 -2.87
C LYS A 173 -10.92 -29.46 -2.89
N LEU A 174 -12.11 -29.69 -3.44
CA LEU A 174 -12.70 -31.04 -3.55
C LEU A 174 -11.88 -31.95 -4.47
N ILE A 175 -11.34 -31.41 -5.56
CA ILE A 175 -10.49 -32.16 -6.51
C ILE A 175 -9.16 -32.56 -5.85
N LEU A 176 -8.55 -31.66 -5.07
CA LEU A 176 -7.26 -31.90 -4.43
C LEU A 176 -7.39 -32.73 -3.15
N ASN A 177 -8.47 -32.56 -2.38
CA ASN A 177 -8.73 -33.29 -1.14
C ASN A 177 -9.69 -34.46 -1.39
N LYS A 178 -9.15 -35.62 -1.73
CA LYS A 178 -9.90 -36.87 -1.70
C LYS A 178 -10.26 -37.29 -0.26
N GLN A 179 -9.70 -36.63 0.76
CA GLN A 179 -10.01 -36.86 2.18
C GLN A 179 -10.40 -35.57 2.89
N PRO A 180 -11.52 -35.55 3.66
CA PRO A 180 -12.09 -34.31 4.21
C PRO A 180 -11.24 -33.55 5.24
N ASN A 181 -10.21 -34.18 5.82
CA ASN A 181 -9.41 -33.63 6.92
C ASN A 181 -7.93 -33.42 6.60
N SER A 182 -7.50 -33.55 5.35
CA SER A 182 -6.10 -33.32 4.99
C SER A 182 -5.79 -31.82 4.90
N LYS A 183 -4.69 -31.39 5.53
CA LYS A 183 -4.16 -30.05 5.36
C LYS A 183 -3.53 -29.93 3.97
N LEU A 184 -3.99 -28.96 3.17
CA LEU A 184 -3.39 -28.67 1.88
C LEU A 184 -1.93 -28.21 2.06
N THR A 185 -1.04 -28.69 1.20
CA THR A 185 0.31 -28.17 1.07
C THR A 185 0.28 -26.76 0.45
N VAL A 186 1.41 -26.03 0.51
CA VAL A 186 1.51 -24.70 -0.12
C VAL A 186 1.26 -24.78 -1.62
N GLU A 187 1.79 -25.81 -2.29
CA GLU A 187 1.61 -26.05 -3.73
C GLU A 187 0.15 -26.39 -4.09
N GLU A 188 -0.54 -27.15 -3.24
CA GLU A 188 -1.96 -27.42 -3.40
C GLU A 188 -2.83 -26.19 -3.12
N LEU A 189 -2.47 -25.38 -2.11
CA LEU A 189 -3.14 -24.09 -1.85
C LEU A 189 -3.01 -23.12 -3.02
N GLU A 190 -1.86 -23.07 -3.67
CA GLU A 190 -1.67 -22.25 -4.88
C GLU A 190 -2.55 -22.69 -6.04
N LYS A 191 -2.77 -24.01 -6.18
CA LYS A 191 -3.71 -24.55 -7.18
C LYS A 191 -5.18 -24.28 -6.83
N VAL A 192 -5.50 -24.21 -5.53
CA VAL A 192 -6.85 -23.87 -5.05
C VAL A 192 -7.14 -22.38 -5.22
N ILE A 193 -6.15 -21.54 -4.90
CA ILE A 193 -6.27 -20.09 -4.92
C ILE A 193 -5.49 -19.58 -6.14
N ASP A 194 -6.10 -19.70 -7.31
CA ASP A 194 -5.51 -19.23 -8.56
C ASP A 194 -5.73 -17.73 -8.73
N ASP A 195 -4.75 -16.94 -8.30
CA ASP A 195 -4.72 -15.49 -8.42
C ASP A 195 -4.03 -14.98 -9.72
N LYS A 196 -3.90 -15.84 -10.74
CA LYS A 196 -3.20 -15.51 -11.98
C LYS A 196 -3.74 -14.27 -12.68
N ILE A 197 -5.06 -14.06 -12.66
CA ILE A 197 -5.68 -12.87 -13.26
C ILE A 197 -5.26 -11.61 -12.53
N ILE A 198 -5.31 -11.63 -11.19
CA ILE A 198 -4.88 -10.50 -10.35
C ILE A 198 -3.39 -10.19 -10.62
N THR A 199 -2.54 -11.22 -10.64
CA THR A 199 -1.11 -11.05 -10.95
C THR A 199 -0.87 -10.44 -12.33
N LYS A 200 -1.64 -10.88 -13.37
CA LYS A 200 -1.54 -10.29 -14.72
C LYS A 200 -1.92 -8.82 -14.73
N ILE A 201 -3.00 -8.46 -14.04
CA ILE A 201 -3.42 -7.06 -13.91
C ILE A 201 -2.33 -6.23 -13.25
N GLU A 202 -1.79 -6.68 -12.12
CA GLU A 202 -0.74 -5.95 -11.39
C GLU A 202 0.52 -5.73 -12.24
N LEU A 203 0.99 -6.75 -12.93
CA LEU A 203 2.14 -6.65 -13.81
C LEU A 203 1.89 -5.71 -15.00
N GLU A 204 0.70 -5.72 -15.60
CA GLU A 204 0.34 -4.81 -16.69
C GLU A 204 0.20 -3.36 -16.19
N LEU A 205 -0.35 -3.15 -15.00
CA LEU A 205 -0.39 -1.84 -14.35
C LEU A 205 1.01 -1.30 -14.07
N TYR A 206 1.90 -2.14 -13.55
CA TYR A 206 3.27 -1.76 -13.28
C TYR A 206 4.04 -1.46 -14.58
N LYS A 207 3.82 -2.23 -15.64
CA LYS A 207 4.36 -1.96 -16.98
C LYS A 207 3.90 -0.60 -17.51
N ALA A 208 2.60 -0.31 -17.47
CA ALA A 208 2.07 1.00 -17.85
C ALA A 208 2.72 2.14 -17.05
N TYR A 209 2.92 1.95 -15.73
CA TYR A 209 3.63 2.91 -14.90
C TYR A 209 5.07 3.14 -15.38
N THR A 210 5.85 2.07 -15.60
CA THR A 210 7.25 2.18 -16.04
C THR A 210 7.40 2.84 -17.41
N GLU A 211 6.49 2.57 -18.34
CA GLU A 211 6.46 3.17 -19.67
C GLU A 211 6.11 4.67 -19.63
N ILE A 212 5.06 5.04 -18.91
CA ILE A 212 4.56 6.43 -18.85
C ILE A 212 5.52 7.35 -18.08
N TYR A 213 6.06 6.86 -16.96
CA TYR A 213 6.99 7.64 -16.13
C TYR A 213 8.47 7.41 -16.47
N LYS A 214 8.77 6.59 -17.51
CA LYS A 214 10.13 6.24 -17.97
C LYS A 214 10.99 5.71 -16.82
N LYS A 215 10.37 4.94 -15.92
CA LYS A 215 11.03 4.40 -14.74
C LYS A 215 11.98 3.26 -15.13
N LYS A 216 13.24 3.37 -14.70
CA LYS A 216 14.21 2.27 -14.79
C LYS A 216 14.26 1.56 -13.44
N VAL A 217 13.86 0.31 -13.42
CA VAL A 217 13.87 -0.52 -12.20
C VAL A 217 15.29 -0.97 -11.91
N LYS A 218 15.84 -0.55 -10.78
CA LYS A 218 17.18 -0.91 -10.32
C LYS A 218 17.15 -2.01 -9.27
N GLU A 219 16.19 -1.93 -8.37
CA GLU A 219 16.03 -2.83 -7.24
C GLU A 219 14.58 -3.30 -7.14
N ILE A 220 14.41 -4.55 -6.75
CA ILE A 220 13.11 -5.11 -6.40
C ILE A 220 13.20 -5.60 -4.96
N GLN A 221 12.43 -5.02 -4.10
CA GLN A 221 12.38 -5.33 -2.68
C GLN A 221 11.21 -6.28 -2.42
N ILE A 222 11.48 -7.38 -1.72
CA ILE A 222 10.48 -8.39 -1.40
C ILE A 222 10.48 -8.59 0.11
N ASP A 223 9.30 -8.39 0.72
CA ASP A 223 9.11 -8.70 2.13
C ASP A 223 7.71 -9.25 2.39
N GLY A 224 7.59 -9.97 3.50
CA GLY A 224 6.35 -10.58 3.95
C GLY A 224 5.87 -10.01 5.27
N THR A 225 4.56 -9.90 5.41
CA THR A 225 3.91 -9.55 6.66
C THR A 225 2.70 -10.46 6.91
N ASN A 226 2.01 -10.28 8.02
CA ASN A 226 0.74 -10.93 8.27
C ASN A 226 -0.28 -9.95 8.83
N ASP A 227 -1.54 -10.23 8.56
CA ASP A 227 -2.68 -9.45 9.00
C ASP A 227 -3.60 -10.30 9.85
N VAL A 228 -4.11 -9.74 10.94
CA VAL A 228 -5.05 -10.42 11.81
C VAL A 228 -6.45 -10.45 11.19
N THR A 229 -7.21 -11.51 11.49
CA THR A 229 -8.64 -11.56 11.21
C THR A 229 -9.42 -11.81 12.49
N HIS A 230 -10.61 -11.24 12.57
CA HIS A 230 -11.55 -11.50 13.66
C HIS A 230 -12.39 -12.76 13.44
N TYR A 231 -12.30 -13.31 12.25
CA TYR A 231 -13.06 -14.50 11.89
C TYR A 231 -12.48 -15.75 12.56
N GLN A 232 -13.30 -16.48 13.30
CA GLN A 232 -12.87 -17.65 14.07
C GLN A 232 -13.24 -18.99 13.43
N ASN A 233 -14.23 -19.04 12.54
CA ASN A 233 -14.73 -20.28 11.96
C ASN A 233 -13.89 -20.73 10.75
N GLN A 234 -13.47 -21.99 10.73
CA GLN A 234 -12.55 -22.55 9.73
C GLN A 234 -13.22 -23.11 8.47
N THR A 235 -14.55 -23.24 8.46
CA THR A 235 -15.24 -24.04 7.44
C THR A 235 -15.21 -23.44 6.03
N ARG A 236 -14.94 -22.12 5.90
CA ARG A 236 -14.98 -21.40 4.62
C ARG A 236 -13.69 -20.68 4.26
N ASN A 237 -12.65 -20.78 5.09
CA ASN A 237 -11.44 -20.02 4.92
C ASN A 237 -10.21 -20.89 5.26
N SER A 238 -9.33 -21.11 4.28
CA SER A 238 -8.07 -21.82 4.47
C SER A 238 -6.87 -20.87 4.63
N LEU A 239 -7.00 -19.60 4.22
CA LEU A 239 -5.94 -18.60 4.37
C LEU A 239 -5.74 -18.18 5.83
N ALA A 240 -6.84 -18.08 6.60
CA ALA A 240 -6.78 -17.66 7.99
C ALA A 240 -6.38 -18.82 8.92
N GLN A 241 -5.15 -18.81 9.39
CA GLN A 241 -4.58 -19.86 10.25
C GLN A 241 -3.97 -19.27 11.52
N LYS A 242 -3.90 -20.11 12.58
CA LYS A 242 -3.10 -19.78 13.76
C LYS A 242 -1.62 -19.85 13.39
N GLY A 243 -0.87 -18.80 13.64
CA GLY A 243 0.54 -18.72 13.34
C GLY A 243 1.24 -17.65 14.17
N ARG A 244 2.53 -17.46 13.95
CA ARG A 244 3.32 -16.44 14.65
C ARG A 244 2.93 -15.05 14.15
N GLN A 245 2.27 -14.28 15.00
CA GLN A 245 1.86 -12.93 14.67
C GLN A 245 3.02 -11.94 14.81
N LYS A 246 3.29 -11.18 13.77
CA LYS A 246 4.29 -10.08 13.79
C LYS A 246 3.84 -8.88 14.65
N GLN A 247 2.55 -8.82 15.02
CA GLN A 247 1.93 -7.74 15.80
C GLN A 247 1.69 -8.08 17.29
N GLY A 248 2.16 -9.23 17.76
CA GLY A 248 2.07 -9.64 19.18
C GLY A 248 0.67 -10.08 19.68
N ARG A 249 -0.33 -10.23 18.81
CA ARG A 249 -1.69 -10.64 19.19
C ARG A 249 -1.89 -12.14 19.01
N ASN A 250 -1.35 -12.94 19.91
CA ASN A 250 -1.18 -14.39 19.74
C ASN A 250 -2.46 -15.26 19.65
N ASN A 251 -3.64 -14.73 19.99
CA ASN A 251 -4.88 -15.49 20.05
C ASN A 251 -5.75 -15.43 18.79
N LYS A 252 -5.34 -14.64 17.77
CA LYS A 252 -6.11 -14.47 16.55
C LYS A 252 -5.50 -15.25 15.39
N ARG A 253 -6.35 -15.62 14.41
CA ARG A 253 -5.87 -16.14 13.13
C ARG A 253 -5.26 -15.02 12.32
N ILE A 254 -4.32 -15.39 11.49
CA ILE A 254 -3.59 -14.48 10.61
C ILE A 254 -3.63 -14.96 9.17
N ILE A 255 -3.49 -14.03 8.26
CA ILE A 255 -3.36 -14.23 6.82
C ILE A 255 -2.00 -13.66 6.43
N GLY A 256 -1.23 -14.43 5.68
CA GLY A 256 0.06 -13.98 5.15
C GLY A 256 -0.13 -13.05 3.95
N TYR A 257 0.73 -12.05 3.83
CA TYR A 257 0.77 -11.10 2.73
C TYR A 257 2.22 -10.80 2.38
N LEU A 258 2.60 -11.03 1.14
CA LEU A 258 3.91 -10.72 0.60
C LEU A 258 3.75 -9.63 -0.44
N LEU A 259 4.66 -8.66 -0.46
CA LEU A 259 4.68 -7.54 -1.38
C LEU A 259 6.05 -7.45 -2.04
N ALA A 260 6.05 -7.26 -3.36
CA ALA A 260 7.21 -6.88 -4.14
C ALA A 260 7.05 -5.44 -4.61
N CYS A 261 8.04 -4.59 -4.34
CA CYS A 261 8.08 -3.18 -4.70
C CYS A 261 9.36 -2.84 -5.43
N ASP A 262 9.36 -1.77 -6.22
CA ASP A 262 10.57 -1.21 -6.78
C ASP A 262 11.35 -0.33 -5.77
N ASP A 263 12.44 0.29 -6.22
CA ASP A 263 13.30 1.16 -5.43
C ASP A 263 12.65 2.47 -4.94
N ASP A 264 11.47 2.85 -5.48
CA ASP A 264 10.65 3.96 -5.00
C ASP A 264 9.49 3.49 -4.10
N GLY A 265 9.42 2.19 -3.79
CA GLY A 265 8.35 1.57 -3.04
C GLY A 265 7.03 1.47 -3.82
N ILE A 266 7.06 1.51 -5.16
CA ILE A 266 5.87 1.27 -5.97
C ILE A 266 5.58 -0.24 -6.00
N PRO A 267 4.38 -0.69 -5.60
CA PRO A 267 4.00 -2.09 -5.70
C PRO A 267 4.11 -2.65 -7.12
N ILE A 268 4.77 -3.79 -7.27
CA ILE A 268 4.85 -4.53 -8.54
C ILE A 268 3.80 -5.63 -8.55
N LEU A 269 3.78 -6.44 -7.50
CA LEU A 269 2.77 -7.46 -7.27
C LEU A 269 2.70 -7.85 -5.80
N HIS A 270 1.59 -8.46 -5.42
CA HIS A 270 1.44 -9.05 -4.10
C HIS A 270 1.07 -10.54 -4.17
N LYS A 271 1.20 -11.23 -3.03
CA LYS A 271 0.67 -12.58 -2.82
C LYS A 271 0.02 -12.70 -1.47
N THR A 272 -1.23 -13.11 -1.45
CA THR A 272 -1.93 -13.51 -0.23
C THR A 272 -1.76 -15.01 -0.01
N PHE A 273 -1.39 -15.42 1.20
CA PHE A 273 -1.08 -16.80 1.50
C PHE A 273 -1.51 -17.21 2.92
N CYS A 274 -1.45 -18.51 3.19
CA CYS A 274 -1.89 -19.09 4.44
C CYS A 274 -1.04 -18.61 5.63
N GLY A 275 -1.69 -18.11 6.68
CA GLY A 275 -1.03 -17.44 7.80
C GLY A 275 -0.03 -18.28 8.60
N ASN A 276 -0.10 -19.62 8.54
CA ASN A 276 0.86 -20.51 9.17
C ASN A 276 2.01 -20.94 8.24
N THR A 277 2.07 -20.39 7.03
CA THR A 277 3.13 -20.70 6.08
C THR A 277 4.37 -19.84 6.35
N HIS A 278 5.54 -20.45 6.31
CA HIS A 278 6.80 -19.74 6.46
C HIS A 278 7.14 -18.93 5.19
N ASP A 279 7.61 -17.69 5.34
CA ASP A 279 7.90 -16.78 4.24
C ASP A 279 8.81 -17.41 3.16
N SER A 280 9.80 -18.21 3.56
CA SER A 280 10.72 -18.89 2.63
C SER A 280 10.07 -19.87 1.64
N LYS A 281 8.88 -20.39 1.96
CA LYS A 281 8.12 -21.28 1.06
C LYS A 281 7.35 -20.51 0.00
N ILE A 282 6.95 -19.27 0.30
CA ILE A 282 6.19 -18.40 -0.60
C ILE A 282 7.11 -17.58 -1.50
N PHE A 283 8.34 -17.36 -1.06
CA PHE A 283 9.31 -16.52 -1.76
C PHE A 283 9.54 -16.99 -3.21
N LEU A 284 9.81 -18.28 -3.40
CA LEU A 284 10.17 -18.81 -4.72
C LEU A 284 9.06 -18.68 -5.77
N PRO A 285 7.81 -19.09 -5.51
CA PRO A 285 6.71 -18.90 -6.45
C PRO A 285 6.49 -17.44 -6.88
N VAL A 286 6.70 -16.50 -5.96
CA VAL A 286 6.58 -15.07 -6.27
C VAL A 286 7.75 -14.59 -7.12
N VAL A 287 8.99 -14.99 -6.76
CA VAL A 287 10.19 -14.61 -7.51
C VAL A 287 10.17 -15.21 -8.92
N GLU A 288 9.73 -16.44 -9.11
CA GLU A 288 9.58 -17.05 -10.43
C GLU A 288 8.61 -16.26 -11.33
N LYS A 289 7.50 -15.79 -10.77
CA LYS A 289 6.57 -14.90 -11.48
C LYS A 289 7.21 -13.54 -11.82
N LEU A 290 8.00 -12.98 -10.91
CA LEU A 290 8.76 -11.76 -11.17
C LEU A 290 9.81 -11.98 -12.27
N ILE A 291 10.60 -13.03 -12.18
CA ILE A 291 11.67 -13.33 -13.16
C ILE A 291 11.12 -13.52 -14.57
N SER A 292 10.01 -14.26 -14.72
CA SER A 292 9.38 -14.47 -16.02
C SER A 292 8.88 -13.18 -16.67
N ASN A 293 8.60 -12.15 -15.89
CA ASN A 293 8.09 -10.87 -16.35
C ASN A 293 9.11 -9.72 -16.26
N ILE A 294 10.15 -9.84 -15.43
CA ILE A 294 11.22 -8.82 -15.32
C ILE A 294 11.91 -8.59 -16.68
N SER A 295 12.11 -9.63 -17.49
CA SER A 295 12.70 -9.47 -18.82
C SER A 295 11.85 -8.59 -19.75
N GLU A 296 10.55 -8.51 -19.50
CA GLU A 296 9.64 -7.62 -20.21
C GLU A 296 9.55 -6.24 -19.56
N LEU A 297 9.73 -6.16 -18.22
CA LEU A 297 9.66 -4.94 -17.44
C LEU A 297 10.97 -4.15 -17.44
N THR A 298 12.10 -4.83 -17.57
CA THR A 298 13.41 -4.19 -17.69
C THR A 298 13.91 -4.32 -19.12
N GLN A 299 14.05 -3.21 -19.82
CA GLN A 299 14.62 -3.18 -21.19
C GLN A 299 16.05 -3.75 -21.28
N GLU A 300 16.66 -4.07 -20.15
CA GLU A 300 17.99 -4.65 -20.02
C GLU A 300 17.91 -5.97 -19.23
N LYS A 301 18.09 -7.10 -19.92
CA LYS A 301 18.18 -8.42 -19.29
C LYS A 301 19.23 -8.40 -18.17
N ASN A 302 18.82 -8.77 -16.95
CA ASN A 302 19.65 -9.04 -15.77
C ASN A 302 20.26 -7.86 -15.00
N LYS A 303 19.71 -6.66 -15.00
CA LYS A 303 20.27 -5.55 -14.19
C LYS A 303 19.50 -5.21 -12.91
N ALA A 304 18.26 -5.67 -12.72
CA ALA A 304 17.57 -5.45 -11.45
C ALA A 304 18.10 -6.39 -10.35
N SER A 305 18.37 -5.83 -9.19
CA SER A 305 18.81 -6.57 -8.00
C SER A 305 17.62 -6.92 -7.11
N LEU A 306 17.61 -8.14 -6.55
CA LEU A 306 16.58 -8.56 -5.58
C LEU A 306 17.07 -8.30 -4.16
N THR A 307 16.27 -7.57 -3.36
CA THR A 307 16.55 -7.37 -1.94
C THR A 307 15.49 -8.06 -1.09
N PHE A 308 15.93 -8.88 -0.12
CA PHE A 308 15.03 -9.64 0.74
C PHE A 308 15.61 -9.88 2.14
N ASP A 309 14.73 -10.24 3.09
CA ASP A 309 15.11 -10.49 4.48
C ASP A 309 15.47 -11.96 4.74
N LYS A 310 16.13 -12.17 5.88
CA LYS A 310 16.56 -13.49 6.40
C LYS A 310 15.45 -14.54 6.46
N GLY A 311 14.19 -14.13 6.60
CA GLY A 311 13.03 -15.02 6.60
C GLY A 311 12.81 -15.75 5.28
N ASN A 312 13.34 -15.22 4.18
CA ASN A 312 13.20 -15.77 2.83
C ASN A 312 14.36 -16.70 2.42
N ASN A 313 15.37 -16.84 3.26
CA ASN A 313 16.55 -17.66 2.97
C ASN A 313 16.25 -19.16 3.00
N SER A 314 16.64 -19.84 1.93
CA SER A 314 16.81 -21.29 1.88
C SER A 314 17.79 -21.62 0.76
N LYS A 315 18.48 -22.78 0.81
CA LYS A 315 19.33 -23.24 -0.30
C LYS A 315 18.57 -23.27 -1.62
N LYS A 316 17.32 -23.74 -1.60
CA LYS A 316 16.45 -23.82 -2.78
C LYS A 316 16.18 -22.43 -3.37
N ASN A 317 15.83 -21.44 -2.52
CA ASN A 317 15.53 -20.08 -2.96
C ASN A 317 16.77 -19.39 -3.56
N ILE A 318 17.91 -19.47 -2.89
CA ILE A 318 19.16 -18.86 -3.36
C ILE A 318 19.64 -19.49 -4.67
N LYS A 319 19.55 -20.82 -4.79
CA LYS A 319 19.87 -21.52 -6.06
C LYS A 319 18.96 -21.04 -7.21
N ALA A 320 17.68 -20.85 -6.96
CA ALA A 320 16.74 -20.42 -8.00
C ALA A 320 17.01 -19.00 -8.50
N ILE A 321 17.47 -18.09 -7.63
CA ILE A 321 17.80 -16.70 -7.99
C ILE A 321 19.27 -16.49 -8.35
N SER A 322 20.06 -17.55 -8.44
CA SER A 322 21.54 -17.47 -8.66
C SER A 322 21.97 -16.73 -9.92
N LYS A 323 21.07 -16.65 -10.93
CA LYS A 323 21.31 -15.91 -12.18
C LYS A 323 20.96 -14.42 -12.08
N LEU A 324 20.36 -13.99 -11.00
CA LEU A 324 20.04 -12.58 -10.74
C LEU A 324 21.04 -11.99 -9.75
N ASN A 325 21.18 -10.67 -9.77
CA ASN A 325 21.83 -9.94 -8.70
C ASN A 325 20.92 -9.94 -7.46
N TYR A 326 21.48 -10.09 -6.27
CA TYR A 326 20.69 -10.02 -5.05
C TYR A 326 21.51 -9.55 -3.85
N VAL A 327 20.78 -9.00 -2.88
CA VAL A 327 21.25 -8.62 -1.56
C VAL A 327 20.29 -9.20 -0.52
N GLY A 328 20.81 -9.96 0.40
CA GLY A 328 20.02 -10.57 1.49
C GLY A 328 20.66 -10.34 2.85
N SER A 329 19.98 -10.77 3.91
CA SER A 329 20.56 -10.75 5.25
C SER A 329 20.61 -12.13 5.89
N LEU A 330 21.55 -12.33 6.80
CA LEU A 330 21.74 -13.56 7.56
C LEU A 330 21.58 -13.30 9.06
N PRO A 331 21.11 -14.26 9.85
CA PRO A 331 21.24 -14.18 11.30
C PRO A 331 22.72 -14.09 11.68
N PRO A 332 23.15 -13.15 12.55
CA PRO A 332 24.54 -13.07 12.99
C PRO A 332 25.06 -14.40 13.56
N SER A 333 24.21 -15.16 14.25
CA SER A 333 24.57 -16.47 14.81
C SER A 333 24.93 -17.55 13.78
N SER A 334 24.59 -17.36 12.50
CA SER A 334 24.94 -18.32 11.43
C SER A 334 26.40 -18.21 10.99
N LEU A 335 27.11 -17.12 11.36
CA LEU A 335 28.50 -16.86 11.02
C LEU A 335 29.34 -16.63 12.28
N GLY A 336 29.26 -17.58 13.25
CA GLY A 336 29.87 -17.45 14.57
C GLY A 336 31.33 -16.98 14.57
N ALA A 337 32.19 -17.57 13.76
CA ALA A 337 33.61 -17.21 13.65
C ALA A 337 33.80 -15.73 13.23
N LEU A 338 32.96 -15.18 12.36
CA LEU A 338 33.02 -13.77 11.98
C LEU A 338 32.52 -12.85 13.09
N MET A 339 31.66 -13.35 13.98
CA MET A 339 31.17 -12.57 15.13
C MET A 339 32.25 -12.38 16.21
N GLU A 340 33.28 -13.24 16.23
CA GLU A 340 34.39 -13.14 17.16
C GLU A 340 35.44 -12.10 16.75
N ILE A 341 35.41 -11.65 15.51
CA ILE A 341 36.37 -10.66 15.00
C ILE A 341 36.23 -9.35 15.78
N PRO A 342 37.33 -8.84 16.38
CA PRO A 342 37.31 -7.61 17.15
C PRO A 342 36.88 -6.39 16.30
N LEU A 343 36.13 -5.45 16.90
CA LEU A 343 35.63 -4.25 16.22
C LEU A 343 36.74 -3.38 15.63
N LYS A 344 37.97 -3.40 16.17
CA LYS A 344 39.12 -2.71 15.60
C LYS A 344 39.51 -3.16 14.18
N LYS A 345 39.03 -4.35 13.75
CA LYS A 345 39.20 -4.86 12.38
C LYS A 345 38.09 -4.42 11.41
N TYR A 346 37.08 -3.72 11.88
CA TYR A 346 36.00 -3.15 11.05
C TYR A 346 36.47 -1.84 10.42
N LYS A 347 37.29 -1.94 9.36
CA LYS A 347 38.00 -0.80 8.77
C LYS A 347 37.13 0.06 7.85
N LEU A 348 36.07 -0.49 7.28
CA LEU A 348 35.18 0.23 6.39
C LEU A 348 34.14 1.00 7.18
N LYS A 349 33.58 2.04 6.58
CA LYS A 349 32.53 2.88 7.17
C LYS A 349 31.33 3.00 6.24
N TYR A 350 30.15 2.98 6.82
CA TYR A 350 28.92 3.34 6.16
C TYR A 350 28.13 4.27 7.08
N LYS A 351 28.13 5.57 6.80
CA LYS A 351 27.61 6.59 7.73
C LYS A 351 28.24 6.40 9.11
N GLU A 352 27.42 6.26 10.17
CA GLU A 352 27.86 6.00 11.55
C GLU A 352 28.26 4.52 11.84
N PHE A 353 28.04 3.61 10.90
CA PHE A 353 28.30 2.19 11.13
C PHE A 353 29.77 1.82 10.77
N SER A 354 30.38 1.00 11.61
CA SER A 354 31.61 0.32 11.25
C SER A 354 31.30 -0.95 10.49
N VAL A 355 32.08 -1.26 9.45
CA VAL A 355 31.78 -2.37 8.53
C VAL A 355 33.00 -3.29 8.39
N LEU A 356 32.74 -4.60 8.49
CA LEU A 356 33.70 -5.65 8.14
C LEU A 356 33.26 -6.30 6.83
N GLU A 357 34.18 -6.42 5.86
CA GLU A 357 33.98 -7.18 4.63
C GLU A 357 34.69 -8.53 4.73
N SER A 358 34.06 -9.59 4.20
CA SER A 358 34.61 -10.94 4.13
C SER A 358 34.02 -11.69 2.96
N MET A 359 34.78 -12.61 2.38
CA MET A 359 34.30 -13.61 1.43
C MET A 359 33.98 -14.90 2.17
N GLN A 360 32.77 -15.44 1.97
CA GLN A 360 32.32 -16.68 2.61
C GLN A 360 31.54 -17.56 1.62
N THR A 361 31.64 -18.85 1.80
CA THR A 361 30.75 -19.80 1.12
C THR A 361 29.48 -19.95 1.95
N VAL A 362 28.37 -19.46 1.44
CA VAL A 362 27.04 -19.55 2.05
C VAL A 362 26.07 -20.13 1.01
N PHE A 363 25.19 -21.02 1.42
CA PHE A 363 24.25 -21.71 0.51
C PHE A 363 24.95 -22.39 -0.69
N ASP A 364 26.14 -22.96 -0.44
CA ASP A 364 26.96 -23.70 -1.41
C ASP A 364 27.54 -22.80 -2.56
N ALA A 365 27.57 -21.49 -2.36
CA ALA A 365 28.13 -20.54 -3.33
C ALA A 365 28.97 -19.44 -2.63
N PRO A 366 29.96 -18.85 -3.32
CA PRO A 366 30.75 -17.74 -2.78
C PRO A 366 29.91 -16.46 -2.75
N HIS A 367 29.98 -15.76 -1.62
CA HIS A 367 29.30 -14.48 -1.40
C HIS A 367 30.20 -13.48 -0.71
N LYS A 368 30.04 -12.20 -1.05
CA LYS A 368 30.52 -11.11 -0.22
C LYS A 368 29.61 -10.93 0.98
N ILE A 369 30.23 -10.86 2.15
CA ILE A 369 29.54 -10.65 3.43
C ILE A 369 29.97 -9.30 3.97
N TYR A 370 28.98 -8.47 4.34
CA TYR A 370 29.20 -7.21 5.03
C TYR A 370 28.56 -7.28 6.42
N ILE A 371 29.38 -7.10 7.46
CA ILE A 371 28.91 -7.06 8.85
C ILE A 371 28.96 -5.61 9.29
N THR A 372 27.79 -5.01 9.47
CA THR A 372 27.67 -3.65 10.00
C THR A 372 27.52 -3.70 11.52
N TYR A 373 28.19 -2.78 12.22
CA TYR A 373 28.08 -2.63 13.68
C TYR A 373 27.54 -1.25 14.04
N ASN A 374 26.56 -1.24 14.96
CA ASN A 374 25.99 -0.03 15.56
C ASN A 374 26.06 -0.12 17.07
N GLU A 375 26.80 0.80 17.70
CA GLU A 375 27.03 0.81 19.15
C GLU A 375 25.73 1.04 19.95
N ASN A 376 24.88 1.96 19.50
CA ASN A 376 23.60 2.25 20.19
C ASN A 376 22.67 1.03 20.17
N LEU A 377 22.63 0.31 19.03
CA LEU A 377 21.88 -0.93 18.91
C LEU A 377 22.45 -2.01 19.83
N ALA A 378 23.78 -2.13 19.91
CA ALA A 378 24.45 -3.08 20.79
C ALA A 378 24.09 -2.83 22.25
N LYS A 379 24.16 -1.58 22.71
CA LYS A 379 23.79 -1.17 24.09
C LYS A 379 22.33 -1.51 24.39
N LYS A 380 21.40 -1.19 23.49
CA LYS A 380 19.97 -1.50 23.66
C LYS A 380 19.70 -3.02 23.71
N GLN A 381 20.34 -3.78 22.83
CA GLN A 381 20.18 -5.24 22.81
C GLN A 381 20.77 -5.90 24.06
N LYS A 382 21.94 -5.46 24.51
CA LYS A 382 22.56 -5.94 25.76
C LYS A 382 21.65 -5.66 26.95
N TYR A 383 21.21 -4.41 27.11
CA TYR A 383 20.30 -4.03 28.21
C TYR A 383 19.02 -4.87 28.22
N SER A 384 18.38 -5.03 27.06
CA SER A 384 17.17 -5.85 26.94
C SER A 384 17.42 -7.33 27.27
N PHE A 385 18.58 -7.86 26.88
CA PHE A 385 18.97 -9.23 27.18
C PHE A 385 19.18 -9.45 28.68
N ASP A 386 19.96 -8.56 29.31
CA ASP A 386 20.26 -8.62 30.75
C ASP A 386 18.97 -8.50 31.58
N LEU A 387 18.11 -7.54 31.25
CA LEU A 387 16.81 -7.38 31.94
C LEU A 387 15.90 -8.61 31.82
N GLN A 388 15.85 -9.25 30.65
CA GLN A 388 15.04 -10.47 30.46
C GLN A 388 15.65 -11.66 31.21
N LYS A 389 16.98 -11.75 31.27
CA LYS A 389 17.72 -12.77 32.01
C LYS A 389 17.43 -12.63 33.52
N GLU A 390 17.53 -11.43 34.06
CA GLU A 390 17.21 -11.14 35.46
C GLU A 390 15.78 -11.54 35.82
N LYS A 391 14.80 -11.17 34.99
CA LYS A 391 13.39 -11.56 35.19
C LYS A 391 13.18 -13.07 35.24
N ILE A 392 13.90 -13.84 34.43
CA ILE A 392 13.78 -15.29 34.44
C ILE A 392 14.43 -15.88 35.70
N ILE A 393 15.58 -15.32 36.13
CA ILE A 393 16.24 -15.71 37.38
C ILE A 393 15.31 -15.45 38.57
N GLU A 394 14.67 -14.26 38.61
CA GLU A 394 13.69 -13.91 39.65
C GLU A 394 12.51 -14.90 39.66
N LYS A 395 11.91 -15.19 38.50
CA LYS A 395 10.82 -16.19 38.41
C LYS A 395 11.24 -17.57 38.89
N LEU A 396 12.47 -18.03 38.60
CA LEU A 396 12.97 -19.31 39.10
C LEU A 396 13.06 -19.31 40.62
N LYS A 397 13.58 -18.20 41.21
CA LYS A 397 13.66 -18.04 42.67
C LYS A 397 12.29 -18.01 43.32
N ASP A 398 11.37 -17.22 42.76
CA ASP A 398 9.99 -17.10 43.29
C ASP A 398 9.25 -18.44 43.19
N CYS A 399 9.38 -19.12 42.07
CA CYS A 399 8.78 -20.45 41.89
C CYS A 399 9.32 -21.43 42.92
N PHE A 400 10.63 -21.49 43.13
CA PHE A 400 11.24 -22.34 44.13
C PHE A 400 10.78 -21.97 45.55
N ASN A 401 10.82 -20.71 45.93
CA ASN A 401 10.41 -20.27 47.26
C ASN A 401 8.94 -20.62 47.58
N ASN A 402 8.07 -20.52 46.61
CA ASN A 402 6.64 -20.78 46.80
C ASN A 402 6.26 -22.26 46.69
N HIS A 403 7.07 -23.11 46.02
CA HIS A 403 6.69 -24.46 45.65
C HIS A 403 7.75 -25.55 45.93
N TYR A 404 8.81 -25.23 46.70
CA TYR A 404 9.96 -26.14 46.88
C TYR A 404 9.63 -27.52 47.53
N GLN A 405 8.47 -27.64 48.15
CA GLN A 405 7.99 -28.92 48.74
C GLN A 405 7.15 -29.75 47.79
N GLU A 406 6.80 -29.25 46.63
CA GLU A 406 5.97 -30.00 45.66
C GLU A 406 6.83 -30.97 44.85
N GLU A 407 6.30 -32.16 44.61
CA GLU A 407 6.98 -33.23 43.83
C GLU A 407 7.27 -32.80 42.38
N ASN A 408 6.48 -31.86 41.81
CA ASN A 408 6.61 -31.37 40.43
C ASN A 408 7.39 -30.06 40.30
N ILE A 409 8.18 -29.68 41.30
CA ILE A 409 8.96 -28.43 41.28
C ILE A 409 9.91 -28.36 40.08
N GLU A 410 10.56 -29.43 39.68
CA GLU A 410 11.46 -29.50 38.55
C GLU A 410 10.72 -29.17 37.23
N ASP A 411 9.54 -29.77 37.01
CA ASP A 411 8.72 -29.48 35.82
C ASP A 411 8.30 -28.02 35.73
N ARG A 412 8.01 -27.39 36.90
CA ARG A 412 7.68 -25.98 36.96
C ARG A 412 8.90 -25.10 36.62
N LEU A 413 10.06 -25.39 37.16
CA LEU A 413 11.31 -24.69 36.86
C LEU A 413 11.70 -24.88 35.39
N ASP A 414 11.57 -26.06 34.84
CA ASP A 414 11.81 -26.33 33.42
C ASP A 414 10.84 -25.56 32.50
N THR A 415 9.59 -25.39 32.93
CA THR A 415 8.61 -24.59 32.20
C THR A 415 9.09 -23.12 32.13
N ILE A 416 9.61 -22.56 33.21
CA ILE A 416 10.18 -21.21 33.24
C ILE A 416 11.43 -21.13 32.35
N LEU A 417 12.33 -22.11 32.40
CA LEU A 417 13.51 -22.16 31.51
C LEU A 417 13.16 -22.28 30.02
N ASN A 418 11.98 -22.75 29.69
CA ASN A 418 11.50 -22.75 28.30
C ASN A 418 10.97 -21.37 27.84
N GLU A 419 10.82 -20.39 28.73
CA GLU A 419 10.55 -19.01 28.33
C GLU A 419 11.71 -18.46 27.48
N LYS A 420 11.40 -17.43 26.65
CA LYS A 420 12.38 -16.94 25.68
C LYS A 420 13.14 -15.73 26.18
N ILE A 421 14.46 -15.78 26.06
CA ILE A 421 15.35 -14.62 26.13
C ILE A 421 15.83 -14.31 24.72
N MET A 422 15.51 -13.09 24.20
CA MET A 422 15.95 -12.66 22.87
C MET A 422 15.75 -13.75 21.79
N HIS A 423 14.52 -14.32 21.72
CA HIS A 423 14.09 -15.36 20.78
C HIS A 423 14.66 -16.78 21.00
N SER A 424 15.56 -16.97 21.96
CA SER A 424 16.07 -18.27 22.36
C SER A 424 15.46 -18.72 23.68
N SER A 425 15.34 -20.03 23.91
CA SER A 425 14.92 -20.54 25.22
C SER A 425 15.93 -20.14 26.30
N ALA A 426 15.46 -19.74 27.47
CA ALA A 426 16.28 -19.33 28.61
C ALA A 426 17.28 -20.42 29.05
N LYS A 427 16.91 -21.71 28.92
CA LYS A 427 17.78 -22.85 29.23
C LYS A 427 19.09 -22.87 28.44
N ARG A 428 19.19 -22.09 27.37
CA ARG A 428 20.45 -21.91 26.63
C ARG A 428 21.46 -21.04 27.38
N TYR A 429 20.97 -20.17 28.25
CA TYR A 429 21.80 -19.15 28.93
C TYR A 429 21.85 -19.32 30.44
N ILE A 430 20.88 -20.03 31.01
CA ILE A 430 20.68 -20.21 32.44
C ILE A 430 20.49 -21.70 32.70
N SER A 431 21.17 -22.23 33.71
CA SER A 431 20.97 -23.56 34.24
C SER A 431 20.67 -23.50 35.75
N TYR A 432 20.05 -24.51 36.28
CA TYR A 432 19.88 -24.65 37.71
C TYR A 432 20.27 -26.05 38.18
N SER A 433 20.57 -26.16 39.45
CA SER A 433 20.69 -27.44 40.14
C SER A 433 19.92 -27.40 41.45
N LEU A 434 19.18 -28.45 41.74
CA LEU A 434 18.47 -28.65 42.99
C LEU A 434 19.30 -29.53 43.93
N LYS A 435 19.67 -28.99 45.07
CA LYS A 435 20.20 -29.77 46.18
C LYS A 435 19.20 -29.67 47.32
N THR A 436 19.14 -30.64 48.25
CA THR A 436 18.20 -30.68 49.36
C THR A 436 17.96 -29.29 49.98
N LYS A 437 16.82 -28.67 49.71
CA LYS A 437 16.38 -27.34 50.14
C LYS A 437 17.15 -26.13 49.59
N LYS A 438 17.88 -26.26 48.47
CA LYS A 438 18.59 -25.13 47.87
C LYS A 438 18.50 -25.17 46.34
N LEU A 439 18.15 -24.04 45.74
CA LEU A 439 18.21 -23.81 44.32
C LEU A 439 19.47 -23.00 43.96
N ASP A 440 20.40 -23.60 43.26
CA ASP A 440 21.57 -22.94 42.72
C ASP A 440 21.32 -22.64 41.24
N ILE A 441 21.38 -21.35 40.86
CA ILE A 441 21.16 -20.85 39.48
C ILE A 441 22.50 -20.39 38.91
N ASN A 442 22.86 -20.91 37.73
CA ASN A 442 24.13 -20.62 37.08
C ASN A 442 23.90 -20.03 35.68
N GLU A 443 24.71 -19.05 35.31
CA GLU A 443 24.77 -18.51 33.96
C GLU A 443 25.71 -19.35 33.09
N ILE A 444 25.26 -19.68 31.85
CA ILE A 444 26.07 -20.42 30.88
C ILE A 444 26.95 -19.42 30.11
N SER A 445 28.11 -19.13 30.67
CA SER A 445 29.01 -18.04 30.25
C SER A 445 29.38 -18.08 28.77
N ASP A 446 29.66 -19.27 28.20
CA ASP A 446 30.04 -19.41 26.80
C ASP A 446 28.90 -19.05 25.83
N GLU A 447 27.67 -19.45 26.16
CA GLU A 447 26.50 -19.13 25.33
C GLU A 447 26.13 -17.63 25.44
N ILE A 448 26.28 -17.05 26.63
CA ILE A 448 26.11 -15.61 26.85
C ILE A 448 27.17 -14.82 26.05
N LYS A 449 28.43 -15.27 26.06
CA LYS A 449 29.52 -14.67 25.30
C LYS A 449 29.23 -14.70 23.79
N LYS A 450 28.88 -15.89 23.25
CA LYS A 450 28.50 -16.04 21.84
C LYS A 450 27.32 -15.11 21.47
N LYS A 451 26.33 -14.99 22.35
CA LYS A 451 25.19 -14.09 22.13
C LYS A 451 25.60 -12.63 22.13
N SER A 452 26.43 -12.22 23.10
CA SER A 452 26.92 -10.85 23.24
C SER A 452 27.76 -10.42 22.03
N GLN A 453 28.51 -11.31 21.43
CA GLN A 453 29.26 -11.04 20.19
C GLN A 453 28.38 -10.69 18.99
N CYS A 454 27.07 -11.03 19.03
CA CYS A 454 26.10 -10.71 17.98
C CYS A 454 25.42 -9.35 18.18
N PHE A 455 25.54 -8.71 19.36
CA PHE A 455 24.86 -7.46 19.63
C PHE A 455 25.38 -6.32 18.74
N GLY A 456 24.45 -5.51 18.23
CA GLY A 456 24.73 -4.39 17.36
C GLY A 456 25.16 -4.78 15.94
N LYS A 457 25.25 -6.07 15.62
CA LYS A 457 25.71 -6.55 14.32
C LYS A 457 24.54 -6.96 13.42
N ASN A 458 24.61 -6.51 12.15
CA ASN A 458 23.77 -6.99 11.06
C ASN A 458 24.67 -7.61 9.99
N VAL A 459 24.23 -8.72 9.43
CA VAL A 459 24.97 -9.45 8.37
C VAL A 459 24.21 -9.35 7.07
N ILE A 460 24.85 -8.78 6.07
CA ILE A 460 24.36 -8.63 4.70
C ILE A 460 25.21 -9.54 3.81
N PHE A 461 24.61 -10.25 2.88
CA PHE A 461 25.30 -11.08 1.90
C PHE A 461 24.82 -10.78 0.48
N THR A 462 25.72 -10.93 -0.49
CA THR A 462 25.41 -10.67 -1.90
C THR A 462 26.26 -11.51 -2.84
N ASN A 463 25.73 -11.81 -4.03
CA ASN A 463 26.51 -12.39 -5.13
C ASN A 463 27.13 -11.32 -6.05
N LYS A 464 26.93 -10.03 -5.77
CA LYS A 464 27.51 -8.89 -6.50
C LYS A 464 28.95 -8.67 -6.03
N LEU A 465 29.89 -9.49 -6.54
CA LEU A 465 31.26 -9.54 -6.03
C LEU A 465 32.12 -8.31 -6.36
N ASN A 466 31.73 -7.53 -7.39
CA ASN A 466 32.46 -6.35 -7.83
C ASN A 466 31.95 -5.02 -7.24
N ASP A 467 30.76 -5.03 -6.65
CA ASP A 467 30.15 -3.83 -6.10
C ASP A 467 30.81 -3.45 -4.76
N ASN A 468 30.84 -2.15 -4.47
CA ASN A 468 31.40 -1.66 -3.23
C ASN A 468 30.44 -1.83 -2.04
N HIS A 469 30.99 -1.75 -0.83
CA HIS A 469 30.22 -1.94 0.41
C HIS A 469 29.14 -0.87 0.61
N TYR A 470 29.40 0.36 0.18
CA TYR A 470 28.46 1.48 0.38
C TYR A 470 27.18 1.27 -0.41
N ASP A 471 27.29 0.87 -1.68
CA ASP A 471 26.15 0.63 -2.57
C ASP A 471 25.32 -0.57 -2.08
N ILE A 472 25.99 -1.70 -1.74
CA ILE A 472 25.31 -2.90 -1.24
C ILE A 472 24.56 -2.64 0.07
N ILE A 473 25.18 -1.91 1.01
CA ILE A 473 24.53 -1.61 2.28
C ILE A 473 23.36 -0.61 2.07
N THR A 474 23.51 0.34 1.14
CA THR A 474 22.46 1.28 0.77
C THR A 474 21.26 0.53 0.19
N GLU A 475 21.50 -0.34 -0.78
CA GLU A 475 20.49 -1.20 -1.39
C GLU A 475 19.72 -2.02 -0.33
N TYR A 476 20.44 -2.69 0.57
CA TYR A 476 19.80 -3.43 1.65
C TYR A 476 18.98 -2.53 2.58
N LYS A 477 19.45 -1.31 2.85
CA LYS A 477 18.73 -0.37 3.71
C LYS A 477 17.50 0.26 3.02
N ASN A 478 17.50 0.37 1.70
CA ASN A 478 16.34 0.83 0.93
C ASN A 478 15.12 -0.09 1.13
N LYS A 479 15.30 -1.33 1.60
CA LYS A 479 14.22 -2.22 2.05
C LYS A 479 13.28 -1.56 3.08
N PHE A 480 13.69 -0.47 3.72
CA PHE A 480 12.83 0.35 4.56
C PHE A 480 11.56 0.84 3.82
N GLU A 481 11.60 0.98 2.49
CA GLU A 481 10.43 1.41 1.71
C GLU A 481 9.30 0.39 1.78
N VAL A 482 9.57 -0.91 1.59
CA VAL A 482 8.53 -1.95 1.71
C VAL A 482 7.99 -2.07 3.14
N GLU A 483 8.80 -1.80 4.16
CA GLU A 483 8.34 -1.74 5.54
C GLU A 483 7.40 -0.54 5.78
N ASN A 484 7.67 0.61 5.15
CA ASN A 484 6.79 1.78 5.18
C ASN A 484 5.48 1.52 4.42
N ASP A 485 5.54 0.78 3.32
CA ASP A 485 4.36 0.35 2.58
C ASP A 485 3.46 -0.53 3.44
N PHE A 486 4.02 -1.43 4.24
CA PHE A 486 3.25 -2.20 5.22
C PHE A 486 2.62 -1.34 6.31
N LYS A 487 3.29 -0.28 6.76
CA LYS A 487 2.69 0.67 7.70
C LYS A 487 1.54 1.43 7.03
N THR A 488 1.75 1.92 5.82
CA THR A 488 0.75 2.67 5.05
C THR A 488 -0.49 1.83 4.76
N ILE A 489 -0.32 0.59 4.28
CA ILE A 489 -1.44 -0.28 3.89
C ILE A 489 -2.25 -0.76 5.11
N LYS A 490 -1.63 -0.83 6.29
CA LYS A 490 -2.28 -1.26 7.54
C LYS A 490 -2.83 -0.13 8.39
N ASP A 491 -2.38 1.10 8.18
CA ASP A 491 -2.86 2.25 8.94
C ASP A 491 -4.35 2.47 8.64
N HIS A 492 -5.17 2.43 9.69
CA HIS A 492 -6.63 2.58 9.58
C HIS A 492 -7.07 3.99 9.15
N ARG A 493 -6.20 4.99 9.22
CA ARG A 493 -6.43 6.36 8.72
C ARG A 493 -6.12 6.50 7.23
N LEU A 494 -5.45 5.50 6.63
CA LEU A 494 -5.03 5.47 5.24
C LEU A 494 -5.81 4.40 4.47
N ILE A 495 -5.24 3.18 4.34
CA ILE A 495 -5.83 2.11 3.51
C ILE A 495 -6.61 1.10 4.35
N SER A 496 -6.21 0.91 5.63
CA SER A 496 -6.91 0.02 6.58
C SER A 496 -7.12 -1.42 6.08
N LYS A 497 -6.08 -2.01 5.50
CA LYS A 497 -6.14 -3.41 5.06
C LYS A 497 -6.35 -4.38 6.22
N SER A 498 -5.82 -4.09 7.40
CA SER A 498 -5.91 -4.94 8.59
C SER A 498 -6.76 -4.28 9.68
N PRO A 499 -7.63 -5.02 10.39
CA PRO A 499 -7.89 -6.45 10.28
C PRO A 499 -8.80 -6.82 9.09
N TYR A 500 -8.69 -8.07 8.61
CA TYR A 500 -9.61 -8.58 7.62
C TYR A 500 -10.98 -8.89 8.24
N TYR A 501 -12.04 -8.43 7.57
CA TYR A 501 -13.44 -8.72 7.92
C TYR A 501 -14.08 -9.74 6.97
N HIS A 502 -13.41 -10.07 5.86
CA HIS A 502 -13.86 -11.09 4.91
C HIS A 502 -13.62 -12.50 5.47
N TRP A 503 -14.54 -13.39 5.19
CA TRP A 503 -14.58 -14.74 5.74
C TRP A 503 -14.47 -15.86 4.68
N THR A 504 -14.27 -15.49 3.41
CA THR A 504 -13.97 -16.43 2.33
C THR A 504 -12.62 -16.12 1.71
N ASP A 505 -11.92 -17.13 1.23
CA ASP A 505 -10.59 -16.99 0.64
C ASP A 505 -10.62 -16.09 -0.61
N SER A 506 -11.66 -16.25 -1.46
CA SER A 506 -11.87 -15.43 -2.65
C SER A 506 -11.96 -13.94 -2.33
N LYS A 507 -12.81 -13.56 -1.36
CA LYS A 507 -13.03 -12.15 -0.98
C LYS A 507 -11.79 -11.54 -0.31
N ILE A 508 -11.02 -12.35 0.43
CA ILE A 508 -9.74 -11.93 1.03
C ILE A 508 -8.72 -11.57 -0.06
N CYS A 509 -8.62 -12.42 -1.12
CA CYS A 509 -7.71 -12.16 -2.23
C CYS A 509 -8.09 -10.87 -2.99
N VAL A 510 -9.38 -10.67 -3.28
CA VAL A 510 -9.85 -9.45 -3.96
C VAL A 510 -9.63 -8.21 -3.10
N ASP A 511 -9.90 -8.28 -1.78
CA ASP A 511 -9.66 -7.15 -0.87
C ASP A 511 -8.17 -6.81 -0.71
N SER A 512 -7.30 -7.83 -0.74
CA SER A 512 -5.85 -7.64 -0.79
C SER A 512 -5.42 -6.91 -2.06
N PHE A 513 -5.95 -7.33 -3.23
CA PHE A 513 -5.69 -6.67 -4.50
C PHE A 513 -6.16 -5.21 -4.50
N VAL A 514 -7.37 -4.92 -4.05
CA VAL A 514 -7.91 -3.56 -3.92
C VAL A 514 -7.02 -2.70 -3.01
N SER A 515 -6.54 -3.27 -1.90
CA SER A 515 -5.65 -2.57 -0.97
C SER A 515 -4.28 -2.29 -1.61
N THR A 516 -3.74 -3.23 -2.38
CA THR A 516 -2.49 -3.07 -3.13
C THR A 516 -2.63 -2.02 -4.23
N LEU A 517 -3.75 -2.01 -4.96
CA LEU A 517 -4.04 -0.99 -5.97
C LEU A 517 -4.16 0.40 -5.35
N SER A 518 -4.81 0.52 -4.19
CA SER A 518 -4.88 1.78 -3.45
C SER A 518 -3.49 2.27 -3.07
N LEU A 519 -2.63 1.39 -2.54
CA LEU A 519 -1.24 1.70 -2.22
C LEU A 519 -0.45 2.12 -3.47
N PHE A 520 -0.58 1.40 -4.57
CA PHE A 520 0.06 1.70 -5.85
C PHE A 520 -0.25 3.13 -6.30
N ILE A 521 -1.53 3.52 -6.33
CA ILE A 521 -1.94 4.86 -6.73
C ILE A 521 -1.42 5.94 -5.76
N ILE A 522 -1.54 5.71 -4.45
CA ILE A 522 -1.07 6.64 -3.42
C ILE A 522 0.45 6.86 -3.50
N LYS A 523 1.22 5.80 -3.72
CA LYS A 523 2.68 5.90 -3.86
C LYS A 523 3.07 6.68 -5.10
N ILE A 524 2.36 6.51 -6.21
CA ILE A 524 2.57 7.31 -7.42
C ILE A 524 2.27 8.79 -7.17
N ILE A 525 1.14 9.10 -6.51
CA ILE A 525 0.78 10.47 -6.11
C ILE A 525 1.89 11.07 -5.23
N HIS A 526 2.36 10.33 -4.24
CA HIS A 526 3.43 10.77 -3.35
C HIS A 526 4.75 11.03 -4.11
N ASN A 527 5.13 10.14 -5.03
CA ASN A 527 6.36 10.31 -5.82
C ASN A 527 6.26 11.51 -6.77
N ILE A 528 5.09 11.76 -7.37
CA ILE A 528 4.86 12.95 -8.20
C ILE A 528 5.02 14.22 -7.35
N ALA A 529 4.41 14.26 -6.16
CA ALA A 529 4.53 15.39 -5.24
C ALA A 529 5.98 15.62 -4.81
N LYS A 530 6.70 14.56 -4.44
CA LYS A 530 8.12 14.62 -4.07
C LYS A 530 9.00 15.15 -5.22
N ASN A 531 8.77 14.70 -6.45
CA ASN A 531 9.49 15.17 -7.63
C ASN A 531 9.17 16.63 -7.98
N ALA A 532 8.03 17.15 -7.54
CA ALA A 532 7.66 18.56 -7.61
C ALA A 532 8.17 19.38 -6.40
N ASN A 533 9.09 18.83 -5.60
CA ASN A 533 9.66 19.44 -4.39
C ASN A 533 8.63 19.72 -3.28
N ILE A 534 7.54 18.96 -3.24
CA ILE A 534 6.56 19.00 -2.15
C ILE A 534 6.98 17.96 -1.12
N ASP A 535 7.65 18.40 -0.05
CA ASP A 535 8.14 17.52 1.02
C ASP A 535 7.03 17.24 2.05
N MET A 536 6.11 16.37 1.70
CA MET A 536 5.02 15.92 2.56
C MET A 536 5.03 14.40 2.68
N GLY A 537 4.94 13.88 3.91
CA GLY A 537 4.67 12.45 4.12
C GLY A 537 3.26 12.05 3.62
N ILE A 538 3.08 10.78 3.25
CA ILE A 538 1.81 10.26 2.73
C ILE A 538 0.58 10.66 3.56
N PRO A 539 0.58 10.56 4.93
CA PRO A 539 -0.60 10.95 5.70
C PRO A 539 -0.97 12.42 5.56
N THR A 540 0.02 13.30 5.50
CA THR A 540 -0.19 14.75 5.32
C THR A 540 -0.70 15.05 3.92
N LEU A 541 -0.09 14.46 2.89
CA LEU A 541 -0.49 14.63 1.50
C LEU A 541 -1.95 14.18 1.25
N ILE A 542 -2.33 13.02 1.79
CA ILE A 542 -3.71 12.54 1.69
C ILE A 542 -4.67 13.48 2.40
N ARG A 543 -4.32 14.01 3.57
CA ARG A 543 -5.16 14.99 4.30
C ARG A 543 -5.33 16.26 3.49
N GLU A 544 -4.25 16.87 2.98
CA GLU A 544 -4.32 18.08 2.15
C GLU A 544 -5.21 17.88 0.92
N LEU A 545 -5.09 16.73 0.25
CA LEU A 545 -5.95 16.39 -0.90
C LEU A 545 -7.41 16.20 -0.50
N LYS A 546 -7.71 15.58 0.65
CA LYS A 546 -9.10 15.42 1.15
C LYS A 546 -9.75 16.73 1.49
N ASP A 547 -8.97 17.68 1.98
CA ASP A 547 -9.44 19.00 2.39
C ASP A 547 -9.72 19.92 1.19
N ILE A 548 -9.34 19.54 -0.03
CA ILE A 548 -9.85 20.18 -1.26
C ILE A 548 -11.27 19.68 -1.50
N ARG A 549 -12.26 20.56 -1.32
CA ARG A 549 -13.68 20.20 -1.32
C ARG A 549 -14.46 20.90 -2.41
N GLU A 550 -15.55 20.27 -2.84
CA GLU A 550 -16.54 20.82 -3.76
C GLU A 550 -17.83 21.12 -2.99
N SER A 551 -18.27 22.37 -2.99
CA SER A 551 -19.55 22.77 -2.44
C SER A 551 -20.64 22.81 -3.51
N ILE A 552 -21.78 22.20 -3.22
CA ILE A 552 -23.01 22.27 -4.02
C ILE A 552 -24.00 23.15 -3.28
N ILE A 553 -24.26 24.32 -3.83
CA ILE A 553 -25.16 25.33 -3.28
C ILE A 553 -26.48 25.25 -4.05
N SER A 554 -27.56 24.84 -3.41
CA SER A 554 -28.88 24.78 -4.01
C SER A 554 -29.71 26.01 -3.56
N TYR A 555 -30.24 26.75 -4.52
CA TYR A 555 -31.06 27.93 -4.30
C TYR A 555 -32.57 27.56 -4.34
N ASP A 556 -32.92 26.62 -5.22
CA ASP A 556 -34.27 26.02 -5.32
C ASP A 556 -34.13 24.59 -5.90
N LYS A 557 -35.29 23.95 -6.21
CA LYS A 557 -35.31 22.58 -6.75
C LYS A 557 -34.60 22.43 -8.11
N ARG A 558 -34.33 23.51 -8.85
CA ARG A 558 -33.78 23.49 -10.22
C ARG A 558 -32.44 24.19 -10.36
N ASN A 559 -32.14 25.14 -9.45
CA ASN A 559 -30.95 25.97 -9.53
C ASN A 559 -29.92 25.53 -8.48
N ALA A 560 -28.85 24.92 -8.90
CA ALA A 560 -27.71 24.57 -8.06
C ALA A 560 -26.42 25.06 -8.72
N CYS A 561 -25.54 25.66 -7.93
CA CYS A 561 -24.20 26.07 -8.31
C CYS A 561 -23.19 25.13 -7.65
N ARG A 562 -22.11 24.80 -8.37
CA ARG A 562 -20.97 24.07 -7.81
C ARG A 562 -19.76 24.97 -7.82
N LEU A 563 -18.97 24.90 -6.76
CA LEU A 563 -17.71 25.63 -6.65
C LEU A 563 -16.72 24.82 -5.83
N ILE A 564 -15.44 24.99 -6.15
CA ILE A 564 -14.37 24.51 -5.28
C ILE A 564 -14.22 25.47 -4.11
N GLU A 565 -14.17 24.94 -2.91
CA GLU A 565 -13.99 25.74 -1.69
C GLU A 565 -12.62 26.41 -1.67
N GLU A 566 -12.45 27.42 -0.82
CA GLU A 566 -11.20 28.12 -0.67
C GLU A 566 -10.06 27.15 -0.32
N MET A 567 -8.97 27.26 -1.04
CA MET A 567 -7.81 26.39 -0.92
C MET A 567 -6.62 27.13 -0.31
N THR A 568 -5.89 26.44 0.55
CA THR A 568 -4.55 26.87 0.99
C THR A 568 -3.57 26.88 -0.19
N ASP A 569 -2.41 27.52 -0.03
CA ASP A 569 -1.41 27.56 -1.11
C ASP A 569 -0.89 26.16 -1.46
N ASN A 570 -0.69 25.28 -0.47
CA ASN A 570 -0.34 23.90 -0.72
C ASN A 570 -1.42 23.14 -1.52
N GLN A 571 -2.68 23.38 -1.19
CA GLN A 571 -3.80 22.76 -1.90
C GLN A 571 -3.92 23.27 -3.34
N LYS A 572 -3.65 24.54 -3.60
CA LYS A 572 -3.60 25.10 -4.97
C LYS A 572 -2.50 24.42 -5.80
N ILE A 573 -1.31 24.27 -5.21
CA ILE A 573 -0.20 23.58 -5.88
C ILE A 573 -0.58 22.12 -6.22
N LEU A 574 -1.20 21.40 -5.28
CA LEU A 574 -1.65 20.03 -5.50
C LEU A 574 -2.79 19.96 -6.53
N PHE A 575 -3.70 20.95 -6.52
CA PHE A 575 -4.80 21.05 -7.48
C PHE A 575 -4.27 21.16 -8.92
N ASP A 576 -3.28 22.02 -9.13
CA ASP A 576 -2.65 22.21 -10.44
C ASP A 576 -1.79 21.00 -10.84
N LEU A 577 -1.00 20.44 -9.90
CA LEU A 577 -0.10 19.31 -10.12
C LEU A 577 -0.84 18.07 -10.63
N PHE A 578 -2.03 17.81 -10.08
CA PHE A 578 -2.85 16.64 -10.45
C PHE A 578 -3.92 16.97 -11.48
N HIS A 579 -3.90 18.17 -12.09
CA HIS A 579 -4.86 18.63 -13.10
C HIS A 579 -6.32 18.47 -12.65
N LEU A 580 -6.61 18.85 -11.39
CA LEU A 580 -7.94 18.62 -10.81
C LEU A 580 -9.03 19.44 -11.50
N VAL A 581 -8.66 20.49 -12.23
CA VAL A 581 -9.57 21.30 -13.05
C VAL A 581 -10.34 20.45 -14.07
N ASP A 582 -9.76 19.35 -14.56
CA ASP A 582 -10.39 18.44 -15.53
C ASP A 582 -11.61 17.68 -14.96
N PHE A 583 -11.73 17.66 -13.64
CA PHE A 583 -12.83 17.00 -12.92
C PHE A 583 -13.84 18.00 -12.33
N VAL A 584 -13.61 19.30 -12.48
CA VAL A 584 -14.56 20.33 -12.08
C VAL A 584 -15.69 20.39 -13.10
N SER A 585 -16.93 20.36 -12.66
CA SER A 585 -18.08 20.63 -13.53
C SER A 585 -18.72 21.94 -13.11
N TYR A 586 -18.82 22.88 -14.01
CA TYR A 586 -19.50 24.15 -13.85
C TYR A 586 -20.99 24.03 -14.12
#